data_7f1e4936ea46f8f8565f18491fe0a7c8
#
_entry.id   7f1e4936ea46f8f8565f18491fe0a7c8
#
_cell.length_a   1.000
_cell.length_b   1.000
_cell.length_c   1.000
_cell.angle_alpha   90.00
_cell.angle_beta   90.00
_cell.angle_gamma   90.00
#
_symmetry.space_group_name_H-M   'P 1'
#
loop_
_entity.id
_entity.type
_entity.pdbx_description
1 polymer ?
#
loop_
_entity_poly.entity_id
_entity_poly.type
_entity_poly.pdbx_seq_one_letter_code
_entity_poly.pdbx_strand_id
1 'polypeptide(L)'
;MHYISTRGHTERRKFCEILLEGLAPDGGLYVPETYPLVDDAMLDRWRKLSYPDLAFEILSLYIDDIPPADLKAICAKTYTPEVFGTTRIAPVRALESCLHVAELSNGPCLLYTSDAADE
;
A
#
# COMPACT_ATOMS: atom_id res chain seq x y z
N MET A 1 -10.56 -10.77 0.71
CA MET A 1 -9.68 -10.60 -0.47
C MET A 1 -8.72 -11.78 -0.55
N HIS A 2 -8.50 -12.34 -1.76
CA HIS A 2 -7.47 -13.35 -1.97
C HIS A 2 -6.40 -12.82 -2.93
N TYR A 3 -5.22 -13.40 -2.80
CA TYR A 3 -4.03 -13.05 -3.57
C TYR A 3 -3.56 -14.27 -4.33
N ILE A 4 -3.06 -14.05 -5.55
CA ILE A 4 -2.57 -15.06 -6.48
C ILE A 4 -1.17 -14.68 -6.97
N SER A 5 -0.39 -15.68 -7.39
CA SER A 5 0.92 -15.43 -7.98
C SER A 5 0.83 -14.90 -9.41
N THR A 6 1.68 -13.93 -9.75
CA THR A 6 1.86 -13.42 -11.13
C THR A 6 2.40 -14.47 -12.11
N ARG A 7 2.95 -15.58 -11.61
CA ARG A 7 3.46 -16.70 -12.42
C ARG A 7 2.51 -17.87 -12.53
N GLY A 8 1.30 -17.75 -11.94
CA GLY A 8 0.24 -18.73 -12.11
C GLY A 8 0.19 -19.84 -11.07
N HIS A 9 0.91 -19.73 -9.97
CA HIS A 9 0.72 -20.65 -8.85
C HIS A 9 -0.72 -20.57 -8.36
N THR A 10 -1.38 -21.71 -8.24
CA THR A 10 -2.84 -21.81 -8.07
C THR A 10 -3.33 -21.60 -6.63
N GLU A 11 -2.42 -21.55 -5.67
CA GLU A 11 -2.78 -21.40 -4.28
C GLU A 11 -3.21 -19.95 -3.98
N ARG A 12 -4.39 -19.83 -3.39
CA ARG A 12 -4.94 -18.54 -2.95
C ARG A 12 -4.52 -18.28 -1.52
N ARG A 13 -3.97 -17.10 -1.27
CA ARG A 13 -3.48 -16.68 0.03
C ARG A 13 -4.22 -15.45 0.54
N LYS A 14 -4.21 -15.27 1.86
CA LYS A 14 -4.66 -14.06 2.53
C LYS A 14 -3.51 -13.06 2.68
N PHE A 15 -3.84 -11.80 2.98
CA PHE A 15 -2.83 -10.75 3.07
C PHE A 15 -1.77 -11.04 4.16
N CYS A 16 -2.17 -11.44 5.35
CA CYS A 16 -1.22 -11.74 6.42
C CYS A 16 -0.28 -12.91 6.09
N GLU A 17 -0.75 -13.88 5.32
CA GLU A 17 0.08 -15.01 4.87
C GLU A 17 1.16 -14.54 3.89
N ILE A 18 0.77 -13.78 2.87
CA ILE A 18 1.72 -13.28 1.85
C ILE A 18 2.71 -12.27 2.42
N LEU A 19 2.30 -11.50 3.44
CA LEU A 19 3.19 -10.55 4.11
C LEU A 19 4.37 -11.26 4.79
N LEU A 20 4.15 -12.46 5.33
CA LEU A 20 5.18 -13.26 5.98
C LEU A 20 6.01 -14.06 4.98
N GLU A 21 5.42 -14.49 3.87
CA GLU A 21 6.13 -15.25 2.83
C GLU A 21 7.00 -14.38 1.93
N GLY A 22 6.56 -13.16 1.63
CA GLY A 22 7.21 -12.23 0.71
C GLY A 22 6.96 -12.58 -0.76
N LEU A 23 7.60 -13.61 -1.30
CA LEU A 23 7.40 -14.07 -2.68
C LEU A 23 6.55 -15.35 -2.73
N ALA A 24 5.85 -15.55 -3.84
CA ALA A 24 5.15 -16.79 -4.09
C ALA A 24 6.14 -17.96 -4.32
N PRO A 25 5.72 -19.23 -4.05
CA PRO A 25 6.60 -20.41 -4.18
C PRO A 25 7.20 -20.61 -5.57
N ASP A 26 6.55 -20.06 -6.60
CA ASP A 26 7.04 -20.09 -7.99
C ASP A 26 7.96 -18.89 -8.33
N GLY A 27 8.33 -18.09 -7.35
CA GLY A 27 9.13 -16.87 -7.51
C GLY A 27 8.36 -15.70 -8.13
N GLY A 28 7.03 -15.78 -8.22
CA GLY A 28 6.15 -14.70 -8.63
C GLY A 28 5.89 -13.70 -7.50
N LEU A 29 5.32 -12.55 -7.86
CA LEU A 29 4.77 -11.60 -6.91
C LEU A 29 3.31 -11.95 -6.60
N TYR A 30 2.84 -11.59 -5.41
CA TYR A 30 1.43 -11.70 -5.09
C TYR A 30 0.67 -10.46 -5.55
N VAL A 31 -0.44 -10.68 -6.25
CA VAL A 31 -1.40 -9.64 -6.66
C VAL A 31 -2.80 -10.02 -6.21
N PRO A 32 -3.69 -9.05 -5.96
CA PRO A 32 -5.08 -9.36 -5.64
C PRO A 32 -5.72 -10.12 -6.80
N GLU A 33 -6.51 -11.14 -6.49
CA GLU A 33 -7.26 -11.90 -7.49
C GLU A 33 -8.26 -11.03 -8.26
N THR A 34 -8.82 -10.04 -7.57
CA THR A 34 -9.72 -9.04 -8.16
C THR A 34 -9.38 -7.65 -7.61
N TYR A 35 -9.42 -6.64 -8.49
CA TYR A 35 -9.22 -5.26 -8.07
C TYR A 35 -10.55 -4.63 -7.65
N PRO A 36 -10.65 -4.03 -6.45
CA PRO A 36 -11.82 -3.30 -6.03
C PRO A 36 -12.14 -2.15 -7.00
N LEU A 37 -13.43 -1.99 -7.30
CA LEU A 37 -13.90 -0.86 -8.09
C LEU A 37 -14.12 0.34 -7.16
N VAL A 38 -13.59 1.47 -7.56
CA VAL A 38 -13.76 2.76 -6.87
C VAL A 38 -14.67 3.63 -7.72
N ASP A 39 -15.80 4.04 -7.15
CA ASP A 39 -16.76 4.91 -7.80
C ASP A 39 -16.53 6.40 -7.45
N ASP A 40 -17.25 7.28 -8.16
CA ASP A 40 -17.12 8.73 -7.95
C ASP A 40 -17.54 9.16 -6.52
N ALA A 41 -18.51 8.49 -5.93
CA ALA A 41 -18.96 8.78 -4.58
C ALA A 41 -17.87 8.46 -3.53
N MET A 42 -17.13 7.37 -3.73
CA MET A 42 -15.96 7.03 -2.91
C MET A 42 -14.86 8.08 -3.09
N LEU A 43 -14.55 8.48 -4.32
CA LEU A 43 -13.53 9.50 -4.59
C LEU A 43 -13.90 10.84 -3.94
N ASP A 44 -15.14 11.27 -4.02
CA ASP A 44 -15.60 12.53 -3.41
C ASP A 44 -15.52 12.50 -1.87
N ARG A 45 -15.80 11.35 -1.26
CA ARG A 45 -15.62 11.14 0.18
C ARG A 45 -14.13 11.17 0.55
N TRP A 46 -13.29 10.50 -0.20
CA TRP A 46 -11.86 10.37 0.06
C TRP A 46 -11.09 11.68 -0.08
N ARG A 47 -11.52 12.60 -0.94
CA ARG A 47 -10.91 13.94 -1.11
C ARG A 47 -10.85 14.76 0.19
N LYS A 48 -11.67 14.43 1.17
CA LYS A 48 -11.78 15.16 2.45
C LYS A 48 -11.00 14.50 3.58
N LEU A 49 -10.41 13.33 3.33
CA LEU A 49 -9.72 12.56 4.35
C LEU A 49 -8.28 13.05 4.55
N SER A 50 -7.77 12.86 5.77
CA SER A 50 -6.33 12.90 6.02
C SER A 50 -5.62 11.76 5.30
N TYR A 51 -4.30 11.86 5.07
CA TYR A 51 -3.57 10.80 4.39
C TYR A 51 -3.63 9.44 5.13
N PRO A 52 -3.47 9.37 6.47
CA PRO A 52 -3.65 8.11 7.19
C PRO A 52 -5.06 7.52 7.07
N ASP A 53 -6.10 8.38 7.10
CA ASP A 53 -7.48 7.91 6.93
C ASP A 53 -7.74 7.42 5.50
N LEU A 54 -7.19 8.12 4.49
CA LEU A 54 -7.25 7.67 3.10
C LEU A 54 -6.54 6.32 2.91
N ALA A 55 -5.35 6.19 3.49
CA ALA A 55 -4.61 4.93 3.46
C ALA A 55 -5.42 3.79 4.09
N PHE A 56 -6.05 4.04 5.24
CA PHE A 56 -6.93 3.06 5.88
C PHE A 56 -8.11 2.66 4.97
N GLU A 57 -8.80 3.62 4.36
CA GLU A 57 -9.93 3.34 3.46
C GLU A 57 -9.50 2.48 2.26
N ILE A 58 -8.37 2.83 1.63
CA ILE A 58 -7.85 2.08 0.48
C ILE A 58 -7.38 0.69 0.91
N LEU A 59 -6.57 0.58 1.95
CA LEU A 59 -6.04 -0.69 2.42
C LEU A 59 -7.14 -1.64 2.90
N SER A 60 -8.22 -1.12 3.46
CA SER A 60 -9.40 -1.93 3.87
C SER A 60 -10.08 -2.63 2.70
N LEU A 61 -9.91 -2.16 1.47
CA LEU A 61 -10.42 -2.84 0.28
C LEU A 61 -9.61 -4.09 -0.08
N TYR A 62 -8.35 -4.13 0.34
CA TYR A 62 -7.40 -5.20 0.02
C TYR A 62 -7.13 -6.13 1.19
N ILE A 63 -7.16 -5.63 2.41
CA ILE A 63 -6.80 -6.35 3.64
C ILE A 63 -8.06 -6.63 4.44
N ASP A 64 -8.52 -7.88 4.46
CA ASP A 64 -9.73 -8.30 5.16
C ASP A 64 -9.46 -9.26 6.34
N ASP A 65 -8.18 -9.59 6.57
CA ASP A 65 -7.72 -10.50 7.62
C ASP A 65 -6.99 -9.78 8.78
N ILE A 66 -7.00 -8.45 8.77
CA ILE A 66 -6.59 -7.61 9.91
C ILE A 66 -7.84 -6.90 10.46
N PRO A 67 -8.08 -6.91 11.78
CA PRO A 67 -9.18 -6.16 12.37
C PRO A 67 -9.13 -4.68 11.98
N PRO A 68 -10.26 -4.05 11.59
CA PRO A 68 -10.25 -2.65 11.12
C PRO A 68 -9.65 -1.65 12.11
N ALA A 69 -9.85 -1.86 13.42
CA ALA A 69 -9.26 -0.99 14.45
C ALA A 69 -7.72 -1.06 14.45
N ASP A 70 -7.17 -2.26 14.27
CA ASP A 70 -5.73 -2.47 14.24
C ASP A 70 -5.13 -1.91 12.94
N LEU A 71 -5.78 -2.16 11.80
CA LEU A 71 -5.35 -1.59 10.51
C LEU A 71 -5.36 -0.05 10.55
N LYS A 72 -6.39 0.54 11.14
CA LYS A 72 -6.47 2.00 11.32
C LYS A 72 -5.35 2.53 12.21
N ALA A 73 -5.05 1.85 13.31
CA ALA A 73 -3.97 2.21 14.22
C ALA A 73 -2.59 2.11 13.52
N ILE A 74 -2.38 1.07 12.71
CA ILE A 74 -1.17 0.91 11.89
C ILE A 74 -1.04 2.08 10.90
N CYS A 75 -2.08 2.42 10.15
CA CYS A 75 -2.06 3.54 9.22
C CYS A 75 -1.72 4.87 9.92
N ALA A 76 -2.37 5.14 11.06
CA ALA A 76 -2.12 6.35 11.84
C ALA A 76 -0.69 6.45 12.36
N LYS A 77 -0.07 5.33 12.71
CA LYS A 77 1.32 5.27 13.18
C LYS A 77 2.33 5.34 12.04
N THR A 78 2.01 4.80 10.88
CA THR A 78 2.93 4.69 9.74
C THR A 78 2.99 5.97 8.93
N TYR A 79 1.84 6.52 8.58
CA TYR A 79 1.77 7.68 7.66
C TYR A 79 1.82 9.01 8.42
N THR A 80 2.95 9.28 9.03
CA THR A 80 3.20 10.50 9.79
C THR A 80 4.39 11.29 9.21
N PRO A 81 4.44 12.62 9.41
CA PRO A 81 5.59 13.42 8.98
C PRO A 81 6.91 12.96 9.60
N GLU A 82 6.89 12.43 10.82
CA GLU A 82 8.08 11.95 11.53
C GLU A 82 8.67 10.71 10.83
N VAL A 83 7.80 9.78 10.40
CA VAL A 83 8.22 8.55 9.71
C VAL A 83 8.69 8.85 8.29
N PHE A 84 8.00 9.76 7.59
CA PHE A 84 8.30 10.08 6.19
C PHE A 84 9.29 11.24 6.02
N GLY A 85 9.64 11.95 7.09
CA GLY A 85 10.54 13.10 7.04
C GLY A 85 9.97 14.32 6.31
N THR A 86 8.69 14.29 5.97
CA THR A 86 8.00 15.36 5.23
C THR A 86 6.52 15.39 5.57
N THR A 87 5.92 16.59 5.54
CA THR A 87 4.46 16.75 5.72
C THR A 87 3.65 16.24 4.53
N ARG A 88 4.26 16.11 3.37
CA ARG A 88 3.67 15.52 2.16
C ARG A 88 4.13 14.08 2.01
N ILE A 89 3.33 13.14 2.48
CA ILE A 89 3.66 11.71 2.52
C ILE A 89 3.99 11.17 1.11
N ALA A 90 3.14 11.45 0.12
CA ALA A 90 3.39 11.13 -1.29
C ALA A 90 3.14 12.39 -2.15
N PRO A 91 4.14 13.26 -2.30
CA PRO A 91 3.97 14.48 -3.08
C PRO A 91 3.67 14.15 -4.54
N VAL A 92 2.75 14.90 -5.13
CA VAL A 92 2.48 14.88 -6.56
C VAL A 92 2.93 16.22 -7.13
N ARG A 93 3.86 16.18 -8.08
CA ARG A 93 4.37 17.35 -8.76
C ARG A 93 3.85 17.43 -10.19
N ALA A 94 3.18 18.52 -10.54
CA ALA A 94 2.81 18.81 -11.91
C ALA A 94 4.08 19.27 -12.67
N LEU A 95 4.41 18.60 -13.76
CA LEU A 95 5.47 19.02 -14.69
C LEU A 95 4.88 19.87 -15.82
N GLU A 96 3.72 19.44 -16.33
CA GLU A 96 2.96 20.12 -17.39
C GLU A 96 1.46 20.00 -17.07
N SER A 97 0.61 20.64 -17.87
CA SER A 97 -0.83 20.71 -17.64
C SER A 97 -1.52 19.34 -17.50
N CYS A 98 -0.98 18.31 -18.15
CA CYS A 98 -1.53 16.94 -18.13
C CYS A 98 -0.52 15.89 -17.63
N LEU A 99 0.67 16.31 -17.18
CA LEU A 99 1.73 15.40 -16.72
C LEU A 99 2.03 15.65 -15.26
N HIS A 100 1.78 14.62 -14.46
CA HIS A 100 2.01 14.63 -13.02
C HIS A 100 2.94 13.48 -12.63
N VAL A 101 3.86 13.74 -11.71
CA VAL A 101 4.76 12.74 -11.13
C VAL A 101 4.43 12.56 -9.65
N ALA A 102 4.07 11.34 -9.27
CA ALA A 102 3.97 10.94 -7.88
C ALA A 102 5.37 10.53 -7.38
N GLU A 103 5.88 11.24 -6.38
CA GLU A 103 7.23 11.03 -5.84
C GLU A 103 7.18 9.89 -4.80
N LEU A 104 7.14 8.64 -5.26
CA LEU A 104 7.04 7.45 -4.41
C LEU A 104 8.37 7.07 -3.73
N SER A 105 9.46 7.75 -4.08
CA SER A 105 10.77 7.61 -3.40
C SER A 105 10.81 8.26 -2.02
N ASN A 106 9.84 9.10 -1.67
CA ASN A 106 9.70 9.63 -0.32
C ASN A 106 9.08 8.57 0.59
N GLY A 107 9.78 8.21 1.65
CA GLY A 107 9.27 7.27 2.63
C GLY A 107 10.38 6.71 3.51
N PRO A 108 10.04 5.92 4.53
CA PRO A 108 11.03 5.17 5.28
C PRO A 108 11.75 4.23 4.32
N CYS A 109 13.05 4.45 4.14
CA CYS A 109 13.90 3.67 3.23
C CYS A 109 14.14 2.25 3.77
N LEU A 110 13.11 1.40 3.76
CA LEU A 110 13.26 -0.01 4.12
C LEU A 110 14.13 -0.78 3.11
N LEU A 111 14.16 -0.33 1.85
CA LEU A 111 15.00 -0.93 0.80
C LEU A 111 16.50 -0.69 1.04
N TYR A 112 16.88 0.48 1.53
CA TYR A 112 18.30 0.77 1.84
C TYR A 112 18.79 0.11 3.13
N THR A 113 17.91 -0.23 4.06
CA THR A 113 18.28 -0.95 5.28
C THR A 113 18.42 -2.44 5.07
N SER A 114 17.79 -3.03 4.06
CA SER A 114 17.98 -4.43 3.70
C SER A 114 19.30 -4.64 2.93
N ASP A 115 19.68 -3.72 2.04
CA ASP A 115 20.95 -3.80 1.30
C ASP A 115 22.17 -3.59 2.22
N ALA A 116 22.03 -2.82 3.30
CA ALA A 116 23.10 -2.61 4.29
C ALA A 116 23.31 -3.81 5.23
N ALA A 117 22.43 -4.81 5.21
CA ALA A 117 22.56 -6.02 6.02
C ALA A 117 23.24 -7.18 5.25
N ASP A 118 23.45 -7.04 3.94
CA ASP A 118 24.09 -8.03 3.07
C ASP A 118 25.59 -7.73 2.78
N GLU A 119 26.16 -6.66 3.38
CA GLU A 119 27.59 -6.38 3.44
C GLU A 119 28.16 -6.73 4.84
#